data_de9c2ac51d9fd7d61d8b92d44a53eaff
#
_entry.id   de9c2ac51d9fd7d61d8b92d44a53eaff
#
_cell.length_a   1.000
_cell.length_b   1.000
_cell.length_c   1.000
_cell.angle_alpha   90.00
_cell.angle_beta   90.00
_cell.angle_gamma   90.00
#
_symmetry.space_group_name_H-M   'P 1'
#
loop_
_entity.id
_entity.type
_entity.pdbx_description
1 polymer ?
#
loop_
_entity_poly.entity_id
_entity_poly.type
_entity_poly.pdbx_seq_one_letter_code
_entity_poly.pdbx_strand_id
1 'polypeptide(L)'
;TGSMIPTLLIGDYIMVNKHIYAPTSFAWEKKLLPIRDIRRGDIVVFKFPDQPEIDYIKRIIGIPGDVVEVRHKQLYLNGVLQNEPYVQHIYPLGTNLDAEDYPPTKIPPESYFAMGDNRDNSRDSRSWGFVPRDYVKGRAFVIFWSYEEERDAYLRTGLGDRVTAIWSKVTHLFTRTRWSRS
;
A
#
# COMPACT_ATOMS: atom_id res chain seq x y z
N THR A 1 5.77 7.06 1.92
CA THR A 1 4.86 7.37 0.81
C THR A 1 3.56 7.99 1.30
N GLY A 2 3.08 9.05 0.63
CA GLY A 2 1.82 9.70 0.99
C GLY A 2 0.55 8.97 0.55
N SER A 3 0.68 7.93 -0.29
CA SER A 3 -0.47 7.24 -0.88
C SER A 3 -1.25 6.32 0.08
N MET A 4 -0.69 6.04 1.26
CA MET A 4 -1.30 5.19 2.28
C MET A 4 -1.79 5.96 3.51
N ILE A 5 -1.78 7.29 3.46
CA ILE A 5 -2.37 8.14 4.51
C ILE A 5 -3.89 7.89 4.56
N PRO A 6 -4.50 7.78 5.74
CA PRO A 6 -3.93 7.96 7.08
C PRO A 6 -3.33 6.70 7.70
N THR A 7 -3.43 5.54 7.06
CA THR A 7 -2.97 4.26 7.62
C THR A 7 -1.46 4.24 7.86
N LEU A 8 -0.68 4.68 6.86
CA LEU A 8 0.76 4.86 6.97
C LEU A 8 1.12 6.31 6.66
N LEU A 9 1.85 6.95 7.55
CA LEU A 9 2.30 8.32 7.39
C LEU A 9 3.70 8.38 6.76
N ILE A 10 4.04 9.53 6.18
CA ILE A 10 5.41 9.80 5.76
C ILE A 10 6.29 9.81 7.02
N GLY A 11 7.41 9.07 6.98
CA GLY A 11 8.29 8.87 8.13
C GLY A 11 7.97 7.64 8.98
N ASP A 12 6.93 6.83 8.63
CA ASP A 12 6.71 5.54 9.25
C ASP A 12 7.71 4.51 8.70
N TYR A 13 8.41 3.83 9.60
CA TYR A 13 9.27 2.68 9.32
C TYR A 13 8.51 1.41 9.63
N ILE A 14 8.32 0.58 8.62
CA ILE A 14 7.49 -0.61 8.69
C ILE A 14 8.30 -1.89 8.60
N MET A 15 7.87 -2.92 9.31
CA MET A 15 8.36 -4.27 9.12
C MET A 15 7.54 -4.99 8.06
N VAL A 16 8.22 -5.69 7.15
CA VAL A 16 7.59 -6.46 6.07
C VAL A 16 7.91 -7.94 6.27
N ASN A 17 6.87 -8.73 6.47
CA ASN A 17 6.99 -10.19 6.50
C ASN A 17 7.01 -10.74 5.07
N LYS A 18 8.21 -11.14 4.62
CA LYS A 18 8.42 -11.71 3.28
C LYS A 18 8.03 -13.18 3.18
N HIS A 19 7.96 -13.87 4.32
CA HIS A 19 7.72 -15.32 4.35
C HIS A 19 6.24 -15.68 4.40
N ILE A 20 5.35 -14.76 4.78
CA ILE A 20 3.92 -15.03 4.95
C ILE A 20 3.25 -15.53 3.67
N TYR A 21 3.77 -15.17 2.52
CA TYR A 21 3.27 -15.55 1.20
C TYR A 21 4.21 -16.49 0.45
N ALA A 22 5.15 -17.12 1.15
CA ALA A 22 6.10 -18.05 0.53
C ALA A 22 5.35 -19.21 -0.13
N PRO A 23 5.84 -19.69 -1.29
CA PRO A 23 5.32 -20.91 -1.87
C PRO A 23 5.57 -22.08 -0.92
N THR A 24 4.58 -22.92 -0.73
CA THR A 24 4.70 -24.12 0.11
C THR A 24 4.79 -25.34 -0.77
N SER A 25 5.82 -26.17 -0.55
CA SER A 25 5.98 -27.44 -1.26
C SER A 25 5.20 -28.57 -0.60
N PHE A 26 4.95 -28.47 0.70
CA PHE A 26 4.28 -29.51 1.47
C PHE A 26 3.10 -28.97 2.29
N ALA A 27 2.03 -29.74 2.40
CA ALA A 27 0.81 -29.34 3.12
C ALA A 27 1.04 -29.09 4.63
N TRP A 28 2.02 -29.73 5.24
CA TRP A 28 2.37 -29.55 6.65
C TRP A 28 3.03 -28.19 6.94
N GLU A 29 3.68 -27.57 5.93
CA GLU A 29 4.29 -26.24 6.07
C GLU A 29 3.23 -25.18 6.37
N LYS A 30 2.06 -25.23 5.70
CA LYS A 30 0.93 -24.33 5.97
C LYS A 30 0.34 -24.50 7.37
N LYS A 31 0.53 -25.69 7.99
CA LYS A 31 0.03 -26.00 9.33
C LYS A 31 0.98 -25.53 10.44
N LEU A 32 2.30 -25.58 10.18
CA LEU A 32 3.34 -25.25 11.16
C LEU A 32 3.85 -23.81 11.04
N LEU A 33 3.85 -23.23 9.82
CA LEU A 33 4.34 -21.90 9.56
C LEU A 33 3.14 -20.94 9.35
N PRO A 34 3.24 -19.66 9.70
CA PRO A 34 2.19 -18.67 9.50
C PRO A 34 2.09 -18.24 8.01
N ILE A 35 2.11 -19.24 7.11
CA ILE A 35 2.03 -19.03 5.67
C ILE A 35 0.57 -19.07 5.24
N ARG A 36 0.15 -18.12 4.45
CA ARG A 36 -1.19 -18.02 3.89
C ARG A 36 -1.21 -17.28 2.57
N ASP A 37 -2.31 -17.42 1.85
CA ASP A 37 -2.53 -16.65 0.64
C ASP A 37 -2.79 -15.17 0.93
N ILE A 38 -2.55 -14.33 -0.08
CA ILE A 38 -2.84 -12.90 -0.04
C ILE A 38 -4.37 -12.73 0.07
N ARG A 39 -4.81 -11.84 0.95
CA ARG A 39 -6.22 -11.57 1.22
C ARG A 39 -6.56 -10.12 0.97
N ARG A 40 -7.83 -9.84 0.71
CA ARG A 40 -8.37 -8.48 0.70
C ARG A 40 -8.07 -7.79 2.04
N GLY A 41 -7.68 -6.52 1.99
CA GLY A 41 -7.28 -5.73 3.15
C GLY A 41 -5.79 -5.85 3.53
N ASP A 42 -5.03 -6.82 3.01
CA ASP A 42 -3.60 -6.89 3.27
C ASP A 42 -2.86 -5.67 2.69
N ILE A 43 -2.03 -5.04 3.49
CA ILE A 43 -1.10 -4.02 3.01
C ILE A 43 0.16 -4.75 2.58
N VAL A 44 0.49 -4.64 1.30
CA VAL A 44 1.60 -5.39 0.69
C VAL A 44 2.65 -4.47 0.10
N VAL A 45 3.90 -4.92 0.15
CA VAL A 45 5.01 -4.35 -0.61
C VAL A 45 5.23 -5.22 -1.83
N PHE A 46 5.32 -4.61 -3.01
CA PHE A 46 5.47 -5.29 -4.29
C PHE A 46 6.29 -4.45 -5.26
N LYS A 47 6.83 -5.09 -6.29
CA LYS A 47 7.51 -4.42 -7.40
C LYS A 47 6.49 -3.66 -8.23
N PHE A 48 6.76 -2.40 -8.54
CA PHE A 48 5.86 -1.61 -9.38
C PHE A 48 5.81 -2.20 -10.81
N PRO A 49 4.63 -2.51 -11.39
CA PRO A 49 4.53 -3.23 -12.65
C PRO A 49 5.22 -2.55 -13.84
N ASP A 50 5.15 -1.21 -13.93
CA ASP A 50 5.77 -0.45 -15.02
C ASP A 50 7.30 -0.29 -14.83
N GLN A 51 7.79 -0.37 -13.58
CA GLN A 51 9.20 -0.20 -13.21
C GLN A 51 9.55 -1.13 -12.05
N PRO A 52 9.91 -2.41 -12.30
CA PRO A 52 10.11 -3.43 -11.27
C PRO A 52 11.28 -3.18 -10.30
N GLU A 53 12.11 -2.17 -10.57
CA GLU A 53 13.18 -1.70 -9.70
C GLU A 53 12.66 -0.91 -8.49
N ILE A 54 11.43 -0.38 -8.61
CA ILE A 54 10.80 0.45 -7.58
C ILE A 54 9.79 -0.39 -6.80
N ASP A 55 9.86 -0.29 -5.49
CA ASP A 55 8.91 -0.92 -4.60
C ASP A 55 7.75 0.02 -4.25
N TYR A 56 6.53 -0.48 -4.41
CA TYR A 56 5.30 0.18 -3.99
C TYR A 56 4.71 -0.52 -2.78
N ILE A 57 3.97 0.26 -1.99
CA ILE A 57 3.14 -0.25 -0.89
C ILE A 57 1.71 0.19 -1.12
N LYS A 58 0.78 -0.76 -1.12
CA LYS A 58 -0.65 -0.55 -1.32
C LYS A 58 -1.46 -1.57 -0.53
N ARG A 59 -2.76 -1.32 -0.42
CA ARG A 59 -3.74 -2.27 0.11
C ARG A 59 -4.31 -3.12 -1.00
N ILE A 60 -4.36 -4.44 -0.78
CA ILE A 60 -5.07 -5.36 -1.67
C ILE A 60 -6.57 -5.16 -1.50
N ILE A 61 -7.21 -4.75 -2.57
CA ILE A 61 -8.64 -4.51 -2.63
C ILE A 61 -9.37 -5.73 -3.20
N GLY A 62 -8.83 -6.29 -4.27
CA GLY A 62 -9.42 -7.46 -4.93
C GLY A 62 -8.40 -8.55 -5.18
N ILE A 63 -8.87 -9.79 -5.19
CA ILE A 63 -8.11 -11.02 -5.41
C ILE A 63 -8.55 -11.69 -6.72
N PRO A 64 -7.81 -12.71 -7.23
CA PRO A 64 -8.17 -13.39 -8.47
C PRO A 64 -9.63 -13.81 -8.53
N GLY A 65 -10.30 -13.49 -9.64
CA GLY A 65 -11.71 -13.80 -9.90
C GLY A 65 -12.72 -12.75 -9.44
N ASP A 66 -12.33 -11.80 -8.59
CA ASP A 66 -13.21 -10.68 -8.21
C ASP A 66 -13.47 -9.75 -9.39
N VAL A 67 -14.62 -9.10 -9.35
CA VAL A 67 -14.95 -7.95 -10.22
C VAL A 67 -14.84 -6.69 -9.38
N VAL A 68 -13.92 -5.81 -9.74
CA VAL A 68 -13.69 -4.50 -9.09
C VAL A 68 -14.31 -3.41 -9.94
N GLU A 69 -15.01 -2.49 -9.31
CA GLU A 69 -15.56 -1.30 -9.91
C GLU A 69 -15.43 -0.12 -8.94
N VAL A 70 -15.10 1.06 -9.42
CA VAL A 70 -15.16 2.30 -8.64
C VAL A 70 -16.14 3.24 -9.34
N ARG A 71 -17.17 3.70 -8.64
CA ARG A 71 -18.15 4.68 -9.10
C ARG A 71 -18.32 5.79 -8.07
N HIS A 72 -18.19 7.03 -8.50
CA HIS A 72 -18.36 8.20 -7.63
C HIS A 72 -17.53 8.07 -6.32
N LYS A 73 -16.26 7.67 -6.45
CA LYS A 73 -15.32 7.42 -5.33
C LYS A 73 -15.69 6.23 -4.42
N GLN A 74 -16.72 5.48 -4.73
CA GLN A 74 -17.18 4.32 -3.98
C GLN A 74 -16.70 3.04 -4.64
N LEU A 75 -16.12 2.14 -3.82
CA LEU A 75 -15.65 0.83 -4.26
C LEU A 75 -16.77 -0.20 -4.23
N TYR A 76 -16.92 -0.93 -5.32
CA TYR A 76 -17.78 -2.10 -5.41
C TYR A 76 -16.93 -3.33 -5.71
N LEU A 77 -17.16 -4.39 -4.97
CA LEU A 77 -16.58 -5.72 -5.21
C LEU A 77 -17.70 -6.71 -5.49
N ASN A 78 -17.64 -7.34 -6.67
CA ASN A 78 -18.66 -8.29 -7.11
C ASN A 78 -20.08 -7.66 -7.07
N GLY A 79 -20.19 -6.38 -7.39
CA GLY A 79 -21.44 -5.61 -7.35
C GLY A 79 -21.88 -5.11 -5.98
N VAL A 80 -21.14 -5.43 -4.90
CA VAL A 80 -21.48 -5.04 -3.52
C VAL A 80 -20.63 -3.85 -3.08
N LEU A 81 -21.29 -2.77 -2.64
CA LEU A 81 -20.62 -1.60 -2.05
C LEU A 81 -19.79 -2.01 -0.83
N GLN A 82 -18.53 -1.57 -0.79
CA GLN A 82 -17.62 -1.85 0.32
C GLN A 82 -17.60 -0.71 1.33
N ASN A 83 -17.56 -1.08 2.61
CA ASN A 83 -17.31 -0.14 3.70
C ASN A 83 -15.79 -0.05 3.95
N GLU A 84 -15.23 1.14 3.73
CA GLU A 84 -13.78 1.35 3.77
C GLU A 84 -13.40 2.46 4.77
N PRO A 85 -13.47 2.21 6.08
CA PRO A 85 -13.23 3.25 7.11
C PRO A 85 -11.79 3.77 7.15
N TYR A 86 -10.87 3.12 6.45
CA TYR A 86 -9.45 3.50 6.34
C TYR A 86 -9.16 4.46 5.19
N VAL A 87 -10.15 4.72 4.33
CA VAL A 87 -9.95 5.53 3.12
C VAL A 87 -10.01 7.02 3.45
N GLN A 88 -9.11 7.77 2.80
CA GLN A 88 -9.13 9.23 2.81
C GLN A 88 -9.40 9.76 1.40
N HIS A 89 -10.33 10.71 1.31
CA HIS A 89 -10.55 11.57 0.16
C HIS A 89 -10.15 13.00 0.52
N ILE A 90 -9.33 13.64 -0.32
CA ILE A 90 -8.84 15.01 -0.10
C ILE A 90 -9.77 16.01 -0.79
N TYR A 91 -10.31 15.63 -1.95
CA TYR A 91 -11.16 16.49 -2.75
C TYR A 91 -12.63 16.11 -2.58
N PRO A 92 -13.56 17.09 -2.55
CA PRO A 92 -15.00 16.83 -2.51
C PRO A 92 -15.46 15.97 -3.70
N LEU A 93 -16.53 15.21 -3.50
CA LEU A 93 -17.21 14.49 -4.58
C LEU A 93 -17.57 15.48 -5.70
N GLY A 94 -17.19 15.16 -6.94
CA GLY A 94 -17.55 15.94 -8.13
C GLY A 94 -16.48 16.87 -8.67
N THR A 95 -15.31 16.97 -8.06
CA THR A 95 -14.24 17.86 -8.55
C THR A 95 -13.45 17.28 -9.73
N ASN A 96 -13.44 15.94 -9.93
CA ASN A 96 -12.81 15.25 -11.06
C ASN A 96 -13.47 13.87 -11.25
N LEU A 97 -14.75 13.83 -11.61
CA LEU A 97 -15.54 12.59 -11.70
C LEU A 97 -14.97 11.55 -12.67
N ASP A 98 -14.41 12.00 -13.78
CA ASP A 98 -13.95 11.10 -14.85
C ASP A 98 -12.60 10.43 -14.57
N ALA A 99 -11.79 11.00 -13.66
CA ALA A 99 -10.47 10.48 -13.32
C ALA A 99 -10.50 9.42 -12.20
N GLU A 100 -11.62 9.23 -11.55
CA GLU A 100 -11.75 8.42 -10.34
C GLU A 100 -12.59 7.17 -10.53
N ASP A 101 -13.43 7.12 -11.57
CA ASP A 101 -14.24 5.96 -11.89
C ASP A 101 -13.40 4.88 -12.58
N TYR A 102 -13.62 3.62 -12.18
CA TYR A 102 -12.99 2.46 -12.77
C TYR A 102 -14.06 1.45 -13.18
N PRO A 103 -14.13 1.06 -14.46
CA PRO A 103 -15.21 0.22 -14.95
C PRO A 103 -15.17 -1.18 -14.32
N PRO A 104 -16.31 -1.89 -14.26
CA PRO A 104 -16.36 -3.25 -13.76
C PRO A 104 -15.34 -4.11 -14.49
N THR A 105 -14.30 -4.56 -13.78
CA THR A 105 -13.18 -5.29 -14.36
C THR A 105 -12.88 -6.53 -13.54
N LYS A 106 -12.87 -7.70 -14.20
CA LYS A 106 -12.56 -8.96 -13.55
C LYS A 106 -11.05 -9.11 -13.38
N ILE A 107 -10.62 -9.45 -12.17
CA ILE A 107 -9.21 -9.66 -11.84
C ILE A 107 -8.75 -11.01 -12.42
N PRO A 108 -7.68 -11.03 -13.23
CA PRO A 108 -7.12 -12.24 -13.80
C PRO A 108 -6.60 -13.22 -12.73
N PRO A 109 -6.44 -14.51 -13.07
CA PRO A 109 -5.69 -15.46 -12.24
C PRO A 109 -4.30 -14.91 -11.91
N GLU A 110 -3.78 -15.27 -10.72
CA GLU A 110 -2.44 -14.87 -10.24
C GLU A 110 -2.19 -13.36 -10.27
N SER A 111 -3.25 -12.56 -10.14
CA SER A 111 -3.17 -11.11 -10.16
C SER A 111 -4.04 -10.49 -9.06
N TYR A 112 -3.66 -9.30 -8.60
CA TYR A 112 -4.33 -8.58 -7.53
C TYR A 112 -4.62 -7.16 -7.94
N PHE A 113 -5.68 -6.59 -7.39
CA PHE A 113 -6.02 -5.18 -7.53
C PHE A 113 -5.65 -4.45 -6.23
N ALA A 114 -4.75 -3.49 -6.32
CA ALA A 114 -4.19 -2.80 -5.17
C ALA A 114 -4.44 -1.30 -5.27
N MET A 115 -4.94 -0.69 -4.18
CA MET A 115 -5.19 0.76 -4.11
C MET A 115 -4.51 1.39 -2.89
N GLY A 116 -4.21 2.68 -3.01
CA GLY A 116 -3.80 3.48 -1.85
C GLY A 116 -4.98 3.86 -0.97
N ASP A 117 -4.77 3.99 0.33
CA ASP A 117 -5.79 4.45 1.26
C ASP A 117 -6.09 5.94 1.06
N ASN A 118 -5.10 6.73 0.61
CA ASN A 118 -5.26 8.11 0.15
C ASN A 118 -5.70 8.10 -1.33
N ARG A 119 -6.99 7.89 -1.57
CA ARG A 119 -7.59 7.64 -2.88
C ARG A 119 -7.26 8.70 -3.94
N ASP A 120 -7.32 9.95 -3.55
CA ASP A 120 -7.12 11.08 -4.45
C ASP A 120 -5.64 11.38 -4.71
N ASN A 121 -4.74 10.81 -3.90
CA ASN A 121 -3.30 11.01 -4.04
C ASN A 121 -2.56 9.66 -4.11
N SER A 122 -3.07 8.76 -4.92
CA SER A 122 -2.47 7.44 -5.11
C SER A 122 -2.42 7.06 -6.59
N ARG A 123 -1.21 6.85 -7.09
CA ARG A 123 -1.01 6.12 -8.34
C ARG A 123 -1.08 4.63 -8.02
N ASP A 124 -2.15 3.96 -8.43
CA ASP A 124 -2.44 2.58 -8.07
C ASP A 124 -3.10 1.80 -9.23
N SER A 125 -3.67 0.64 -8.96
CA SER A 125 -4.24 -0.26 -9.98
C SER A 125 -5.28 0.38 -10.88
N ARG A 126 -5.88 1.48 -10.48
CA ARG A 126 -6.79 2.26 -11.35
C ARG A 126 -6.06 2.85 -12.56
N SER A 127 -4.75 3.14 -12.42
CA SER A 127 -3.95 3.77 -13.48
C SER A 127 -3.04 2.80 -14.23
N TRP A 128 -2.48 1.78 -13.59
CA TRP A 128 -1.50 0.85 -14.19
C TRP A 128 -1.97 -0.62 -14.22
N GLY A 129 -3.18 -0.94 -13.72
CA GLY A 129 -3.75 -2.27 -13.82
C GLY A 129 -3.40 -3.19 -12.64
N PHE A 130 -3.11 -4.45 -12.91
CA PHE A 130 -2.99 -5.49 -11.89
C PHE A 130 -1.56 -5.71 -11.39
N VAL A 131 -1.45 -6.16 -10.14
CA VAL A 131 -0.19 -6.62 -9.54
C VAL A 131 -0.06 -8.13 -9.75
N PRO A 132 0.93 -8.62 -10.48
CA PRO A 132 1.21 -10.05 -10.58
C PRO A 132 1.59 -10.64 -9.22
N ARG A 133 1.23 -11.90 -8.99
CA ARG A 133 1.51 -12.61 -7.73
C ARG A 133 2.99 -12.65 -7.37
N ASP A 134 3.84 -12.86 -8.36
CA ASP A 134 5.30 -12.95 -8.23
C ASP A 134 5.98 -11.60 -7.95
N TYR A 135 5.27 -10.49 -8.16
CA TYR A 135 5.76 -9.15 -7.81
C TYR A 135 5.57 -8.83 -6.32
N VAL A 136 4.71 -9.57 -5.61
CA VAL A 136 4.45 -9.33 -4.19
C VAL A 136 5.62 -9.83 -3.36
N LYS A 137 6.29 -8.93 -2.66
CA LYS A 137 7.45 -9.19 -1.80
C LYS A 137 7.07 -9.63 -0.39
N GLY A 138 5.95 -9.12 0.15
CA GLY A 138 5.52 -9.45 1.50
C GLY A 138 4.44 -8.53 2.05
N ARG A 139 3.99 -8.83 3.27
CA ARG A 139 2.97 -8.07 3.99
C ARG A 139 3.60 -7.10 4.97
N ALA A 140 3.16 -5.85 4.95
CA ALA A 140 3.44 -4.89 6.01
C ALA A 140 2.60 -5.23 7.24
N PHE A 141 3.18 -5.30 8.44
CA PHE A 141 2.45 -5.75 9.63
C PHE A 141 2.69 -4.94 10.89
N VAL A 142 3.77 -4.19 11.00
CA VAL A 142 4.11 -3.38 12.17
C VAL A 142 4.78 -2.08 11.73
N ILE A 143 4.39 -0.97 12.35
CA ILE A 143 5.16 0.27 12.36
C ILE A 143 6.06 0.19 13.59
N PHE A 144 7.37 0.06 13.41
CA PHE A 144 8.30 -0.07 14.54
C PHE A 144 8.94 1.27 14.94
N TRP A 145 8.85 2.26 14.07
CA TRP A 145 9.27 3.63 14.35
C TRP A 145 8.53 4.59 13.43
N SER A 146 8.08 5.70 13.98
CA SER A 146 7.41 6.77 13.26
C SER A 146 8.05 8.12 13.59
N TYR A 147 8.58 8.78 12.58
CA TYR A 147 9.25 10.07 12.68
C TYR A 147 8.52 11.10 11.81
N GLU A 148 8.32 12.30 12.33
CA GLU A 148 7.68 13.37 11.57
C GLU A 148 8.64 13.92 10.53
N GLU A 149 8.47 13.52 9.27
CA GLU A 149 9.22 14.00 8.12
C GLU A 149 8.40 14.98 7.28
N GLU A 150 9.11 15.92 6.62
CA GLU A 150 8.51 16.78 5.61
C GLU A 150 7.97 15.96 4.44
N ARG A 151 6.88 16.42 3.82
CA ARG A 151 6.22 15.71 2.71
C ARG A 151 7.15 15.39 1.54
N ASP A 152 8.16 16.22 1.33
CA ASP A 152 9.10 16.13 0.19
C ASP A 152 10.43 15.45 0.56
N ALA A 153 10.58 14.93 1.78
CA ALA A 153 11.83 14.32 2.24
C ALA A 153 12.29 13.14 1.36
N TYR A 154 11.36 12.41 0.77
CA TYR A 154 11.66 11.27 -0.12
C TYR A 154 12.23 11.67 -1.49
N LEU A 155 12.11 12.95 -1.88
CA LEU A 155 12.67 13.46 -3.14
C LEU A 155 14.14 13.87 -3.01
N ARG A 156 14.65 14.00 -1.77
CA ARG A 156 16.03 14.38 -1.48
C ARG A 156 16.95 13.16 -1.57
N THR A 157 17.66 13.00 -2.69
CA THR A 157 18.49 11.82 -2.97
C THR A 157 19.99 12.05 -2.87
N GLY A 158 20.43 13.29 -2.67
CA GLY A 158 21.84 13.66 -2.56
C GLY A 158 22.54 13.07 -1.32
N LEU A 159 23.86 12.80 -1.41
CA LEU A 159 24.65 12.31 -0.26
C LEU A 159 24.62 13.31 0.90
N GLY A 160 24.72 14.61 0.62
CA GLY A 160 24.61 15.68 1.62
C GLY A 160 23.25 15.70 2.32
N ASP A 161 22.16 15.49 1.55
CA ASP A 161 20.80 15.44 2.08
C ASP A 161 20.61 14.23 3.01
N ARG A 162 21.24 13.09 2.71
CA ARG A 162 21.21 11.89 3.57
C ARG A 162 21.91 12.14 4.91
N VAL A 163 23.06 12.79 4.90
CA VAL A 163 23.81 13.11 6.13
C VAL A 163 23.02 14.10 6.99
N THR A 164 22.48 15.15 6.39
CA THR A 164 21.66 16.15 7.12
C THR A 164 20.36 15.52 7.65
N ALA A 165 19.73 14.60 6.91
CA ALA A 165 18.56 13.87 7.36
C ALA A 165 18.87 12.97 8.56
N ILE A 166 19.99 12.23 8.54
CA ILE A 166 20.43 11.42 9.68
C ILE A 166 20.70 12.30 10.91
N TRP A 167 21.42 13.39 10.73
CA TRP A 167 21.73 14.32 11.82
C TRP A 167 20.45 14.93 12.41
N SER A 168 19.51 15.36 11.58
CA SER A 168 18.21 15.84 12.03
C SER A 168 17.43 14.77 12.83
N LYS A 169 17.45 13.51 12.40
CA LYS A 169 16.80 12.40 13.13
C LYS A 169 17.44 12.17 14.50
N VAL A 170 18.76 12.26 14.59
CA VAL A 170 19.48 12.10 15.87
C VAL A 170 19.18 13.26 16.83
N THR A 171 19.25 14.50 16.35
CA THR A 171 19.04 15.69 17.19
C THR A 171 17.59 15.88 17.63
N HIS A 172 16.63 15.45 16.81
CA HIS A 172 15.20 15.62 17.10
C HIS A 172 14.49 14.30 17.44
N LEU A 173 15.23 13.28 17.86
CA LEU A 173 14.70 11.93 18.14
C LEU A 173 13.50 11.97 19.09
N PHE A 174 13.58 12.74 20.16
CA PHE A 174 12.53 12.81 21.19
C PHE A 174 11.38 13.79 20.82
N THR A 175 11.66 14.81 20.03
CA THR A 175 10.67 15.86 19.72
C THR A 175 9.84 15.57 18.48
N ARG A 176 10.38 14.82 17.50
CA ARG A 176 9.71 14.51 16.22
C ARG A 176 9.32 13.03 16.08
N THR A 177 9.65 12.16 17.05
CA THR A 177 9.15 10.78 17.03
C THR A 177 7.71 10.74 17.50
N ARG A 178 6.86 10.08 16.70
CA ARG A 178 5.44 9.88 17.01
C ARG A 178 5.28 8.60 17.85
N TRP A 179 5.58 8.71 19.14
CA TRP A 179 5.59 7.58 20.09
C TRP A 179 4.28 6.80 20.17
N SER A 180 3.16 7.46 19.91
CA SER A 180 1.84 6.79 19.90
C SER A 180 1.63 5.82 18.71
N ARG A 181 2.53 5.81 17.73
CA ARG A 181 2.46 4.98 16.52
C ARG A 181 3.56 3.91 16.45
N SER A 182 4.54 3.99 17.33
CA SER A 182 5.70 3.06 17.37
C SER A 182 5.45 1.88 18.28
#